data_1b8ad42cb0694b3224971c78b8366367
#
_entry.id   1b8ad42cb0694b3224971c78b8366367
#
_cell.length_a   1.000
_cell.length_b   1.000
_cell.length_c   1.000
_cell.angle_alpha   90.00
_cell.angle_beta   90.00
_cell.angle_gamma   90.00
#
_symmetry.space_group_name_H-M   'P 1'
#
loop_
_entity.id
_entity.type
_entity.pdbx_description
1 polymer ?
#
loop_
_entity_poly.entity_id
_entity_poly.type
_entity_poly.pdbx_seq_one_letter_code
_entity_poly.pdbx_strand_id
1 'polypeptide(L)'
;MKKKESTLVNMVVALFVITMAAGLSLGFVNDLTLEPKARARLAKKVKALNAVLPQYDNNPVSEVLRFKIEEAKDSIEFYPALKDSVIVGAAVTGASEKGYSGLVKLMVGFELDGSIKNIAVLEQKETPGLGTKMKGEKFLRQFRGKNPATFDLKVKKDGGEVDALAGATISTRAFSEATQQAYDVYKEVNKMEIKSDN
;
A
#
# COMPACT_ATOMS: atom_id res chain seq x y z
N MET A 1 -30.48 -39.03 32.06
CA MET A 1 -30.56 -37.62 31.55
C MET A 1 -31.76 -37.51 30.61
N LYS A 2 -32.83 -36.77 30.93
CA LYS A 2 -33.97 -36.57 30.02
C LYS A 2 -33.50 -35.76 28.83
N LYS A 3 -33.59 -36.32 27.63
CA LYS A 3 -33.32 -35.65 26.34
C LYS A 3 -34.34 -34.48 26.22
N LYS A 4 -33.91 -33.26 26.34
CA LYS A 4 -34.76 -32.08 26.17
C LYS A 4 -35.18 -32.04 24.72
N GLU A 5 -36.49 -32.17 24.44
CA GLU A 5 -37.00 -32.08 23.08
C GLU A 5 -36.68 -30.66 22.56
N SER A 6 -36.09 -30.58 21.39
CA SER A 6 -35.74 -29.32 20.73
C SER A 6 -37.01 -28.72 20.12
N THR A 7 -37.72 -27.90 20.91
CA THR A 7 -38.79 -27.08 20.35
C THR A 7 -38.20 -25.94 19.51
N LEU A 8 -38.96 -25.50 18.48
CA LEU A 8 -38.55 -24.39 17.61
C LEU A 8 -38.13 -23.15 18.42
N VAL A 9 -38.83 -22.83 19.50
CA VAL A 9 -38.50 -21.72 20.41
C VAL A 9 -37.13 -21.91 21.05
N ASN A 10 -36.81 -23.11 21.55
CA ASN A 10 -35.53 -23.38 22.18
C ASN A 10 -34.36 -23.25 21.17
N MET A 11 -34.59 -23.65 19.89
CA MET A 11 -33.57 -23.47 18.83
C MET A 11 -33.35 -21.99 18.49
N VAL A 12 -34.43 -21.20 18.38
CA VAL A 12 -34.34 -19.75 18.12
C VAL A 12 -33.61 -19.04 19.27
N VAL A 13 -34.00 -19.34 20.53
CA VAL A 13 -33.34 -18.73 21.69
C VAL A 13 -31.87 -19.11 21.77
N ALA A 14 -31.53 -20.37 21.52
CA ALA A 14 -30.13 -20.80 21.55
C ALA A 14 -29.31 -20.10 20.44
N LEU A 15 -29.85 -20.01 19.22
CA LEU A 15 -29.20 -19.29 18.13
C LEU A 15 -29.00 -17.79 18.48
N PHE A 16 -30.03 -17.15 19.02
CA PHE A 16 -29.98 -15.75 19.43
C PHE A 16 -28.89 -15.52 20.49
N VAL A 17 -28.82 -16.36 21.52
CA VAL A 17 -27.80 -16.24 22.58
C VAL A 17 -26.39 -16.41 22.02
N ILE A 18 -26.19 -17.41 21.14
CA ILE A 18 -24.88 -17.68 20.54
C ILE A 18 -24.46 -16.52 19.64
N THR A 19 -25.35 -16.04 18.77
CA THR A 19 -25.03 -14.91 17.86
C THR A 19 -24.80 -13.61 18.62
N MET A 20 -25.58 -13.36 19.68
CA MET A 20 -25.39 -12.20 20.54
C MET A 20 -24.04 -12.26 21.26
N ALA A 21 -23.70 -13.39 21.88
CA ALA A 21 -22.42 -13.58 22.55
C ALA A 21 -21.23 -13.43 21.58
N ALA A 22 -21.34 -14.03 20.38
CA ALA A 22 -20.32 -13.90 19.34
C ALA A 22 -20.17 -12.45 18.86
N GLY A 23 -21.28 -11.75 18.61
CA GLY A 23 -21.28 -10.35 18.19
C GLY A 23 -20.65 -9.41 19.23
N LEU A 24 -21.04 -9.56 20.49
CA LEU A 24 -20.46 -8.79 21.61
C LEU A 24 -18.96 -9.06 21.78
N SER A 25 -18.55 -10.33 21.70
CA SER A 25 -17.14 -10.72 21.81
C SER A 25 -16.31 -10.14 20.66
N LEU A 26 -16.80 -10.20 19.43
CA LEU A 26 -16.13 -9.62 18.25
C LEU A 26 -16.02 -8.10 18.36
N GLY A 27 -17.10 -7.41 18.77
CA GLY A 27 -17.10 -5.96 19.00
C GLY A 27 -16.05 -5.57 20.03
N PHE A 28 -16.06 -6.22 21.19
CA PHE A 28 -15.09 -5.96 22.26
C PHE A 28 -13.64 -6.18 21.82
N VAL A 29 -13.34 -7.30 21.15
CA VAL A 29 -11.99 -7.57 20.63
C VAL A 29 -11.60 -6.56 19.54
N ASN A 30 -12.55 -6.16 18.69
CA ASN A 30 -12.29 -5.13 17.69
C ASN A 30 -11.85 -3.81 18.35
N ASP A 31 -12.62 -3.32 19.31
CA ASP A 31 -12.34 -2.06 20.01
C ASP A 31 -10.99 -2.12 20.76
N LEU A 32 -10.72 -3.22 21.45
CA LEU A 32 -9.45 -3.44 22.15
C LEU A 32 -8.24 -3.46 21.19
N THR A 33 -8.44 -3.84 19.93
CA THR A 33 -7.38 -3.96 18.92
C THR A 33 -7.22 -2.74 18.03
N LEU A 34 -8.11 -1.74 18.09
CA LEU A 34 -8.06 -0.55 17.23
C LEU A 34 -6.75 0.24 17.43
N GLU A 35 -6.42 0.57 18.67
CA GLU A 35 -5.23 1.37 18.98
C GLU A 35 -3.91 0.62 18.64
N PRO A 36 -3.70 -0.63 19.07
CA PRO A 36 -2.53 -1.41 18.64
C PRO A 36 -2.38 -1.53 17.12
N LYS A 37 -3.48 -1.73 16.38
CA LYS A 37 -3.47 -1.77 14.92
C LYS A 37 -3.06 -0.42 14.31
N ALA A 38 -3.56 0.70 14.85
CA ALA A 38 -3.19 2.03 14.38
C ALA A 38 -1.69 2.31 14.60
N ARG A 39 -1.17 1.99 15.79
CA ARG A 39 0.27 2.12 16.12
C ARG A 39 1.13 1.25 15.20
N ALA A 40 0.72 0.00 14.96
CA ALA A 40 1.46 -0.90 14.05
C ALA A 40 1.46 -0.41 12.60
N ARG A 41 0.34 0.15 12.11
CA ARG A 41 0.26 0.78 10.78
C ARG A 41 1.19 1.98 10.67
N LEU A 42 1.21 2.85 11.68
CA LEU A 42 2.10 4.02 11.70
C LEU A 42 3.57 3.59 11.72
N ALA A 43 3.95 2.65 12.58
CA ALA A 43 5.31 2.11 12.63
C ALA A 43 5.75 1.49 11.29
N LYS A 44 4.83 0.79 10.62
CA LYS A 44 5.08 0.24 9.28
C LYS A 44 5.28 1.34 8.23
N LYS A 45 4.49 2.42 8.28
CA LYS A 45 4.66 3.58 7.38
C LYS A 45 6.02 4.26 7.60
N VAL A 46 6.39 4.54 8.85
CA VAL A 46 7.69 5.15 9.18
C VAL A 46 8.84 4.28 8.70
N LYS A 47 8.76 2.96 8.93
CA LYS A 47 9.78 2.02 8.42
C LYS A 47 9.85 2.03 6.89
N ALA A 48 8.72 2.14 6.20
CA ALA A 48 8.68 2.21 4.75
C ALA A 48 9.29 3.52 4.25
N LEU A 49 8.95 4.67 4.86
CA LEU A 49 9.54 5.98 4.54
C LEU A 49 11.07 5.94 4.65
N ASN A 50 11.60 5.43 5.76
CA ASN A 50 13.05 5.29 5.95
C ASN A 50 13.72 4.37 4.91
N ALA A 51 13.00 3.41 4.37
CA ALA A 51 13.52 2.48 3.37
C ALA A 51 13.48 3.03 1.94
N VAL A 52 12.57 3.97 1.65
CA VAL A 52 12.36 4.47 0.29
C VAL A 52 12.88 5.89 0.06
N LEU A 53 12.97 6.72 1.11
CA LEU A 53 13.43 8.11 0.99
C LEU A 53 14.96 8.26 1.04
N PRO A 54 15.53 9.30 0.45
CA PRO A 54 16.89 9.75 0.77
C PRO A 54 17.00 10.17 2.25
N GLN A 55 18.19 10.54 2.70
CA GLN A 55 18.34 11.10 4.05
C GLN A 55 17.54 12.41 4.17
N TYR A 56 16.68 12.48 5.17
CA TYR A 56 15.82 13.62 5.46
C TYR A 56 15.87 13.94 6.96
N ASP A 57 15.52 15.16 7.34
CA ASP A 57 15.51 15.67 8.72
C ASP A 57 14.13 16.21 9.16
N ASN A 58 13.17 16.34 8.22
CA ASN A 58 11.80 16.70 8.55
C ASN A 58 10.98 15.52 9.09
N ASN A 59 9.71 15.75 9.41
CA ASN A 59 8.75 14.70 9.74
C ASN A 59 7.73 14.51 8.60
N PRO A 60 8.01 13.65 7.58
CA PRO A 60 7.13 13.51 6.41
C PRO A 60 5.71 13.06 6.78
N VAL A 61 5.54 12.38 7.93
CA VAL A 61 4.22 11.90 8.36
C VAL A 61 3.31 13.05 8.78
N SER A 62 3.86 14.13 9.38
CA SER A 62 3.09 15.32 9.76
C SER A 62 2.80 16.24 8.58
N GLU A 63 3.62 16.18 7.53
CA GLU A 63 3.54 17.03 6.33
C GLU A 63 2.86 16.31 5.15
N VAL A 64 2.14 15.23 5.41
CA VAL A 64 1.50 14.41 4.39
C VAL A 64 0.43 15.17 3.62
N LEU A 65 0.56 15.20 2.30
CA LEU A 65 -0.48 15.67 1.39
C LEU A 65 -1.34 14.47 0.93
N ARG A 66 -2.65 14.67 0.81
CA ARG A 66 -3.58 13.62 0.39
C ARG A 66 -4.33 14.01 -0.86
N PHE A 67 -4.23 13.17 -1.87
CA PHE A 67 -4.89 13.33 -3.15
C PHE A 67 -5.99 12.28 -3.30
N LYS A 68 -7.21 12.71 -3.63
CA LYS A 68 -8.29 11.81 -4.03
C LYS A 68 -8.21 11.58 -5.53
N ILE A 69 -8.12 10.31 -5.94
CA ILE A 69 -8.28 9.91 -7.34
C ILE A 69 -9.65 9.22 -7.44
N GLU A 70 -10.46 9.60 -8.42
CA GLU A 70 -11.85 9.10 -8.59
C GLU A 70 -11.92 7.56 -8.71
N GLU A 71 -10.88 6.92 -9.21
CA GLU A 71 -10.81 5.47 -9.39
C GLU A 71 -10.23 4.70 -8.19
N ALA A 72 -9.68 5.39 -7.19
CA ALA A 72 -9.06 4.76 -6.01
C ALA A 72 -9.98 4.82 -4.79
N LYS A 73 -10.19 3.67 -4.12
CA LYS A 73 -10.94 3.61 -2.85
C LYS A 73 -10.28 4.40 -1.74
N ASP A 74 -8.95 4.44 -1.73
CA ASP A 74 -8.14 5.15 -0.75
C ASP A 74 -7.51 6.41 -1.37
N SER A 75 -7.32 7.45 -0.57
CA SER A 75 -6.52 8.61 -0.97
C SER A 75 -5.05 8.22 -1.12
N ILE A 76 -4.41 8.76 -2.15
CA ILE A 76 -2.96 8.68 -2.33
C ILE A 76 -2.30 9.66 -1.38
N GLU A 77 -1.28 9.20 -0.68
CA GLU A 77 -0.52 9.99 0.28
C GLU A 77 0.84 10.34 -0.33
N PHE A 78 1.17 11.63 -0.33
CA PHE A 78 2.45 12.17 -0.75
C PHE A 78 3.21 12.67 0.47
N TYR A 79 4.45 12.26 0.64
CA TYR A 79 5.32 12.55 1.77
C TYR A 79 6.58 13.26 1.28
N PRO A 80 6.69 14.59 1.46
CA PRO A 80 7.90 15.31 1.09
C PRO A 80 9.07 14.94 2.02
N ALA A 81 10.24 14.75 1.45
CA ALA A 81 11.48 14.58 2.19
C ALA A 81 12.32 15.85 2.08
N LEU A 82 12.55 16.53 3.21
CA LEU A 82 13.38 17.71 3.28
C LEU A 82 14.67 17.40 4.04
N LYS A 83 15.74 18.07 3.66
CA LYS A 83 17.01 18.13 4.38
C LYS A 83 17.49 19.56 4.36
N ASP A 84 17.79 20.12 5.53
CA ASP A 84 18.17 21.53 5.68
C ASP A 84 17.15 22.49 4.99
N SER A 85 15.85 22.18 5.14
CA SER A 85 14.70 22.91 4.51
C SER A 85 14.66 22.83 2.97
N VAL A 86 15.47 22.00 2.33
CA VAL A 86 15.47 21.79 0.88
C VAL A 86 14.83 20.43 0.58
N ILE A 87 13.93 20.38 -0.41
CA ILE A 87 13.35 19.10 -0.85
C ILE A 87 14.45 18.23 -1.46
N VAL A 88 14.59 17.01 -0.99
CA VAL A 88 15.58 16.04 -1.47
C VAL A 88 14.94 14.83 -2.15
N GLY A 89 13.63 14.72 -2.14
CA GLY A 89 12.84 13.68 -2.75
C GLY A 89 11.45 13.59 -2.14
N ALA A 90 10.67 12.61 -2.57
CA ALA A 90 9.35 12.36 -2.01
C ALA A 90 9.00 10.88 -2.01
N ALA A 91 8.15 10.45 -1.08
CA ALA A 91 7.53 9.14 -1.13
C ALA A 91 6.02 9.29 -1.43
N VAL A 92 5.53 8.45 -2.32
CA VAL A 92 4.11 8.46 -2.73
C VAL A 92 3.53 7.07 -2.56
N THR A 93 2.32 6.98 -2.01
CA THR A 93 1.62 5.69 -1.98
C THR A 93 0.92 5.47 -3.32
N GLY A 94 0.92 4.22 -3.77
CA GLY A 94 0.13 3.77 -4.91
C GLY A 94 -0.56 2.47 -4.58
N ALA A 95 -1.69 2.19 -5.23
CA ALA A 95 -2.47 0.99 -4.97
C ALA A 95 -3.11 0.45 -6.24
N SER A 96 -3.27 -0.86 -6.31
CA SER A 96 -4.04 -1.54 -7.34
C SER A 96 -4.88 -2.65 -6.72
N GLU A 97 -6.16 -2.70 -7.05
CA GLU A 97 -7.07 -3.77 -6.63
C GLU A 97 -6.98 -5.01 -7.56
N LYS A 98 -6.17 -4.93 -8.62
CA LYS A 98 -6.05 -5.96 -9.66
C LYS A 98 -5.03 -7.04 -9.34
N GLY A 99 -4.57 -7.15 -8.09
CA GLY A 99 -3.76 -8.28 -7.64
C GLY A 99 -4.52 -9.61 -7.72
N TYR A 100 -3.79 -10.73 -7.71
CA TYR A 100 -4.40 -12.06 -7.73
C TYR A 100 -5.32 -12.30 -6.52
N SER A 101 -4.93 -11.80 -5.36
CA SER A 101 -5.73 -11.84 -4.12
C SER A 101 -6.27 -10.45 -3.72
N GLY A 102 -6.39 -9.51 -4.68
CA GLY A 102 -6.93 -8.17 -4.50
C GLY A 102 -5.85 -7.11 -4.25
N LEU A 103 -6.05 -6.26 -3.27
CA LEU A 103 -5.25 -5.06 -3.03
C LEU A 103 -3.74 -5.31 -2.92
N VAL A 104 -2.98 -4.59 -3.75
CA VAL A 104 -1.53 -4.38 -3.62
C VAL A 104 -1.30 -2.90 -3.36
N LYS A 105 -0.79 -2.52 -2.19
CA LYS A 105 -0.50 -1.13 -1.80
C LYS A 105 0.99 -0.96 -1.55
N LEU A 106 1.56 0.03 -2.19
CA LEU A 106 3.00 0.32 -2.20
C LEU A 106 3.28 1.71 -1.63
N MET A 107 4.52 1.92 -1.25
CA MET A 107 5.13 3.23 -1.06
C MET A 107 6.34 3.29 -1.98
N VAL A 108 6.36 4.25 -2.88
CA VAL A 108 7.43 4.46 -3.87
C VAL A 108 8.17 5.73 -3.50
N GLY A 109 9.47 5.63 -3.28
CA GLY A 109 10.35 6.78 -3.08
C GLY A 109 10.93 7.25 -4.40
N PHE A 110 10.86 8.54 -4.63
CA PHE A 110 11.39 9.21 -5.82
C PHE A 110 12.51 10.17 -5.43
N GLU A 111 13.53 10.23 -6.26
CA GLU A 111 14.53 11.30 -6.23
C GLU A 111 14.03 12.53 -7.02
N LEU A 112 14.72 13.66 -6.95
CA LEU A 112 14.27 14.92 -7.56
C LEU A 112 14.09 14.83 -9.08
N ASP A 113 14.86 13.97 -9.74
CA ASP A 113 14.76 13.74 -11.18
C ASP A 113 13.58 12.82 -11.58
N GLY A 114 12.81 12.33 -10.59
CA GLY A 114 11.71 11.39 -10.77
C GLY A 114 12.14 9.94 -10.89
N SER A 115 13.42 9.62 -10.70
CA SER A 115 13.88 8.24 -10.64
C SER A 115 13.41 7.55 -9.34
N ILE A 116 13.07 6.26 -9.45
CA ILE A 116 12.66 5.45 -8.32
C ILE A 116 13.89 5.12 -7.47
N LYS A 117 13.94 5.64 -6.24
CA LYS A 117 14.98 5.27 -5.29
C LYS A 117 14.78 3.86 -4.75
N ASN A 118 13.60 3.58 -4.26
CA ASN A 118 13.21 2.27 -3.75
C ASN A 118 11.70 2.14 -3.61
N ILE A 119 11.20 0.91 -3.44
CA ILE A 119 9.78 0.61 -3.26
C ILE A 119 9.61 -0.26 -2.01
N ALA A 120 8.62 0.07 -1.19
CA ALA A 120 8.21 -0.72 -0.03
C ALA A 120 6.77 -1.20 -0.18
N VAL A 121 6.51 -2.48 0.07
CA VAL A 121 5.15 -3.04 0.02
C VAL A 121 4.45 -2.81 1.35
N LEU A 122 3.45 -1.93 1.35
CA LEU A 122 2.65 -1.60 2.54
C LEU A 122 1.61 -2.68 2.83
N GLU A 123 0.86 -3.12 1.80
CA GLU A 123 -0.18 -4.13 1.95
C GLU A 123 -0.25 -5.04 0.73
N GLN A 124 -0.45 -6.31 0.97
CA GLN A 124 -0.76 -7.31 -0.05
C GLN A 124 -1.26 -8.59 0.63
N LYS A 125 -2.08 -9.36 -0.06
CA LYS A 125 -2.62 -10.66 0.39
C LYS A 125 -2.28 -11.78 -0.59
N GLU A 126 -1.24 -11.58 -1.41
CA GLU A 126 -0.83 -12.49 -2.46
C GLU A 126 -0.37 -13.86 -1.93
N THR A 127 -0.45 -14.86 -2.78
CA THR A 127 -0.07 -16.25 -2.44
C THR A 127 1.38 -16.34 -1.96
N PRO A 128 1.63 -16.94 -0.78
CA PRO A 128 2.98 -17.18 -0.27
C PRO A 128 3.84 -17.95 -1.28
N GLY A 129 5.10 -17.49 -1.44
CA GLY A 129 6.06 -18.12 -2.36
C GLY A 129 5.86 -17.76 -3.85
N LEU A 130 4.77 -17.07 -4.21
CA LEU A 130 4.48 -16.59 -5.56
C LEU A 130 4.44 -15.05 -5.57
N GLY A 131 3.27 -14.42 -5.48
CA GLY A 131 3.11 -12.97 -5.50
C GLY A 131 3.79 -12.26 -4.33
N THR A 132 3.92 -12.90 -3.16
CA THR A 132 4.66 -12.34 -2.02
C THR A 132 6.14 -12.07 -2.32
N LYS A 133 6.72 -12.66 -3.37
CA LYS A 133 8.10 -12.39 -3.84
C LYS A 133 8.29 -10.96 -4.35
N MET A 134 7.21 -10.20 -4.57
CA MET A 134 7.30 -8.77 -4.90
C MET A 134 8.05 -7.93 -3.86
N LYS A 135 8.14 -8.41 -2.61
CA LYS A 135 8.93 -7.78 -1.53
C LYS A 135 10.43 -8.11 -1.60
N GLY A 136 10.80 -9.05 -2.44
CA GLY A 136 12.17 -9.57 -2.50
C GLY A 136 13.11 -8.66 -3.27
N GLU A 137 14.34 -8.56 -2.80
CA GLU A 137 15.40 -7.73 -3.39
C GLU A 137 15.60 -8.01 -4.89
N LYS A 138 15.57 -9.30 -5.28
CA LYS A 138 15.71 -9.70 -6.69
C LYS A 138 14.66 -9.07 -7.60
N PHE A 139 13.43 -8.86 -7.09
CA PHE A 139 12.35 -8.24 -7.85
C PHE A 139 12.45 -6.71 -7.80
N LEU A 140 12.68 -6.14 -6.61
CA LEU A 140 12.68 -4.68 -6.42
C LEU A 140 13.85 -3.97 -7.15
N ARG A 141 15.00 -4.64 -7.28
CA ARG A 141 16.20 -4.04 -7.92
C ARG A 141 15.97 -3.58 -9.36
N GLN A 142 14.99 -4.16 -10.07
CA GLN A 142 14.71 -3.78 -11.46
C GLN A 142 14.06 -2.40 -11.60
N PHE A 143 13.50 -1.86 -10.51
CA PHE A 143 12.86 -0.55 -10.46
C PHE A 143 13.81 0.56 -9.99
N ARG A 144 14.82 0.21 -9.19
CA ARG A 144 15.74 1.20 -8.59
C ARG A 144 16.57 1.91 -9.65
N GLY A 145 16.65 3.25 -9.52
CA GLY A 145 17.32 4.13 -10.48
C GLY A 145 16.61 4.22 -11.81
N LYS A 146 15.41 3.66 -11.96
CA LYS A 146 14.60 3.78 -13.18
C LYS A 146 13.67 4.97 -13.07
N ASN A 147 13.61 5.77 -14.13
CA ASN A 147 12.66 6.87 -14.24
C ASN A 147 11.46 6.41 -15.07
N PRO A 148 10.22 6.38 -14.52
CA PRO A 148 9.04 5.95 -15.26
C PRO A 148 8.66 6.82 -16.46
N ALA A 149 9.30 7.97 -16.65
CA ALA A 149 9.16 8.76 -17.87
C ALA A 149 9.81 8.08 -19.09
N THR A 150 10.82 7.25 -18.88
CA THR A 150 11.61 6.59 -19.92
C THR A 150 11.65 5.07 -19.79
N PHE A 151 11.27 4.53 -18.64
CA PHE A 151 11.18 3.10 -18.35
C PHE A 151 9.72 2.66 -18.30
N ASP A 152 9.30 1.81 -19.24
CA ASP A 152 7.92 1.30 -19.28
C ASP A 152 7.69 0.28 -18.15
N LEU A 153 6.93 0.68 -17.15
CA LEU A 153 6.58 -0.12 -15.98
C LEU A 153 5.69 -1.34 -16.31
N LYS A 154 5.18 -1.49 -17.53
CA LYS A 154 4.44 -2.69 -17.90
C LYS A 154 5.34 -3.92 -17.87
N VAL A 155 4.73 -5.09 -17.65
CA VAL A 155 5.48 -6.34 -17.73
C VAL A 155 5.90 -6.64 -19.17
N LYS A 156 7.04 -7.29 -19.39
CA LYS A 156 7.55 -7.64 -20.72
C LYS A 156 6.54 -8.39 -21.59
N LYS A 157 5.67 -9.22 -20.98
CA LYS A 157 4.58 -9.90 -21.70
C LYS A 157 3.54 -8.95 -22.31
N ASP A 158 3.46 -7.73 -21.81
CA ASP A 158 2.53 -6.70 -22.24
C ASP A 158 3.26 -5.58 -23.02
N GLY A 159 4.50 -5.84 -23.44
CA GLY A 159 5.33 -4.93 -24.25
C GLY A 159 6.19 -3.95 -23.44
N GLY A 160 6.20 -4.01 -22.11
CA GLY A 160 7.01 -3.16 -21.24
C GLY A 160 8.39 -3.75 -20.90
N GLU A 161 9.01 -3.26 -19.82
CA GLU A 161 10.39 -3.59 -19.46
C GLU A 161 10.50 -4.40 -18.15
N VAL A 162 9.41 -4.60 -17.41
CA VAL A 162 9.42 -5.29 -16.12
C VAL A 162 9.39 -6.80 -16.29
N ASP A 163 10.34 -7.49 -15.65
CA ASP A 163 10.34 -8.95 -15.54
C ASP A 163 9.27 -9.42 -14.54
N ALA A 164 8.33 -10.24 -15.02
CA ALA A 164 7.29 -10.76 -14.16
C ALA A 164 7.83 -11.82 -13.18
N LEU A 165 7.25 -11.86 -11.99
CA LEU A 165 7.46 -12.94 -11.03
C LEU A 165 6.96 -14.27 -11.62
N ALA A 166 7.79 -15.31 -11.57
CA ALA A 166 7.42 -16.64 -12.04
C ALA A 166 6.15 -17.13 -11.32
N GLY A 167 5.12 -17.46 -12.09
CA GLY A 167 3.83 -17.90 -11.58
C GLY A 167 2.96 -16.80 -10.96
N ALA A 168 3.35 -15.52 -11.03
CA ALA A 168 2.63 -14.40 -10.42
C ALA A 168 2.59 -13.15 -11.32
N THR A 169 2.27 -13.33 -12.60
CA THR A 169 2.19 -12.23 -13.58
C THR A 169 1.08 -11.23 -13.21
N ILE A 170 -0.06 -11.69 -12.69
CA ILE A 170 -1.16 -10.82 -12.25
C ILE A 170 -0.70 -9.92 -11.10
N SER A 171 -0.05 -10.50 -10.10
CA SER A 171 0.52 -9.75 -8.96
C SER A 171 1.58 -8.73 -9.42
N THR A 172 2.38 -9.08 -10.45
CA THR A 172 3.37 -8.17 -11.03
C THR A 172 2.70 -7.00 -11.75
N ARG A 173 1.63 -7.25 -12.53
CA ARG A 173 0.84 -6.19 -13.18
C ARG A 173 0.25 -5.21 -12.16
N ALA A 174 -0.32 -5.72 -11.09
CA ALA A 174 -0.86 -4.89 -10.00
C ALA A 174 0.23 -4.05 -9.32
N PHE A 175 1.42 -4.63 -9.11
CA PHE A 175 2.57 -3.90 -8.58
C PHE A 175 3.01 -2.78 -9.52
N SER A 176 3.12 -3.06 -10.81
CA SER A 176 3.46 -2.08 -11.85
C SER A 176 2.44 -0.95 -11.95
N GLU A 177 1.15 -1.27 -11.93
CA GLU A 177 0.06 -0.30 -11.94
C GLU A 177 0.10 0.60 -10.70
N ALA A 178 0.27 0.03 -9.50
CA ALA A 178 0.41 0.81 -8.28
C ALA A 178 1.65 1.72 -8.29
N THR A 179 2.76 1.26 -8.90
CA THR A 179 3.97 2.07 -9.07
C THR A 179 3.74 3.22 -10.05
N GLN A 180 3.05 2.96 -11.17
CA GLN A 180 2.69 3.97 -12.15
C GLN A 180 1.78 5.04 -11.55
N GLN A 181 0.76 4.63 -10.79
CA GLN A 181 -0.15 5.54 -10.10
C GLN A 181 0.61 6.48 -9.13
N ALA A 182 1.57 5.94 -8.37
CA ALA A 182 2.40 6.74 -7.49
C ALA A 182 3.24 7.76 -8.27
N TYR A 183 3.79 7.37 -9.42
CA TYR A 183 4.57 8.26 -10.28
C TYR A 183 3.72 9.38 -10.90
N ASP A 184 2.50 9.08 -11.33
CA ASP A 184 1.61 10.06 -11.93
C ASP A 184 1.29 11.18 -10.95
N VAL A 185 1.00 10.83 -9.66
CA VAL A 185 0.81 11.81 -8.60
C VAL A 185 2.09 12.59 -8.28
N TYR A 186 3.24 11.90 -8.22
CA TYR A 186 4.53 12.57 -8.03
C TYR A 186 4.77 13.65 -9.10
N LYS A 187 4.50 13.33 -10.36
CA LYS A 187 4.67 14.25 -11.50
C LYS A 187 3.70 15.43 -11.45
N GLU A 188 2.46 15.21 -11.01
CA GLU A 188 1.47 16.29 -10.86
C GLU A 188 1.86 17.27 -9.76
N VAL A 189 2.29 16.78 -8.60
CA VAL A 189 2.70 17.65 -7.48
C VAL A 189 3.91 18.49 -7.86
N ASN A 190 4.95 17.89 -8.45
CA ASN A 190 6.13 18.65 -8.88
C ASN A 190 5.80 19.72 -9.93
N LYS A 191 4.80 19.50 -10.80
CA LYS A 191 4.35 20.53 -11.74
C LYS A 191 3.63 21.70 -11.07
N MET A 192 2.94 21.45 -9.96
CA MET A 192 2.24 22.50 -9.20
C MET A 192 3.24 23.38 -8.45
N GLU A 193 4.28 22.79 -7.84
CA GLU A 193 5.34 23.54 -7.15
C GLU A 193 6.11 24.47 -8.10
N ILE A 194 6.49 23.98 -9.29
CA ILE A 194 7.17 24.81 -10.31
C ILE A 194 6.30 26.01 -10.77
N LYS A 195 4.97 25.89 -10.71
CA LYS A 195 4.06 26.97 -11.09
C LYS A 195 3.82 28.00 -9.97
N SER A 196 4.07 27.63 -8.73
CA SER A 196 3.91 28.56 -7.59
C SER A 196 5.13 29.47 -7.37
N ASP A 197 6.29 29.12 -7.94
CA ASP A 197 7.55 29.86 -7.82
C ASP A 197 7.81 30.82 -9.02
N ASN A 198 6.87 30.92 -9.96
CA ASN A 198 6.86 31.89 -11.09
C ASN A 198 5.67 32.87 -10.95
#